data_53df201a7afe7958c98b7df8165a6852
#
_entry.id   53df201a7afe7958c98b7df8165a6852
#
_cell.length_a   1.000
_cell.length_b   1.000
_cell.length_c   1.000
_cell.angle_alpha   90.00
_cell.angle_beta   90.00
_cell.angle_gamma   90.00
#
_symmetry.space_group_name_H-M   'P 1'
#
loop_
_entity.id
_entity.type
_entity.pdbx_description
1 polymer ?
#
loop_
_entity_poly.entity_id
_entity_poly.type
_entity_poly.pdbx_seq_one_letter_code
_entity_poly.pdbx_strand_id
1 'polypeptide(L)'
;MLSALLDGRALTASELAFAARVTPQTASTHLAKLTEAGLLLPIREGRRRYFRPASPKVVEMLDGIMAVALENRPRYRPLSRQARELSAARICYDHLAGRLSVDLTASLITHEYIAVGDEAAEITQAGTRFLTEFGIDLSALSSKRRHFCRLCIDWTERRPHIAGAVGAALTKRCFDLGWTERMKHSSAVMVTASGKHGFRETFGIGMPEEPGNGTRGQ
;
A
#
# COMPACT_ATOMS: atom_id res chain seq x y z
N MET A 1 -12.17 5.85 -9.64
CA MET A 1 -12.18 6.81 -8.52
C MET A 1 -11.84 6.14 -7.19
N LEU A 2 -12.61 5.15 -6.71
CA LEU A 2 -12.32 4.49 -5.44
C LEU A 2 -10.91 3.89 -5.37
N SER A 3 -10.47 3.22 -6.42
CA SER A 3 -9.10 2.66 -6.51
C SER A 3 -7.98 3.70 -6.40
N ALA A 4 -8.24 4.96 -6.73
CA ALA A 4 -7.27 6.05 -6.56
C ALA A 4 -7.13 6.50 -5.09
N LEU A 5 -8.03 6.08 -4.22
CA LEU A 5 -8.06 6.40 -2.81
C LEU A 5 -7.56 5.25 -1.90
N LEU A 6 -7.15 4.12 -2.50
CA LEU A 6 -6.70 2.94 -1.75
C LEU A 6 -5.40 3.17 -0.96
N ASP A 7 -4.64 4.20 -1.31
CA ASP A 7 -3.44 4.59 -0.57
C ASP A 7 -3.72 5.48 0.66
N GLY A 8 -5.00 5.68 0.99
CA GLY A 8 -5.44 6.44 2.16
C GLY A 8 -5.33 7.95 2.02
N ARG A 9 -4.85 8.47 0.88
CA ARG A 9 -4.81 9.92 0.62
C ARG A 9 -6.21 10.47 0.42
N ALA A 10 -6.40 11.71 0.84
CA ALA A 10 -7.58 12.48 0.48
C ALA A 10 -7.34 13.19 -0.86
N LEU A 11 -8.23 13.00 -1.84
CA LEU A 11 -8.14 13.60 -3.16
C LEU A 11 -9.35 14.51 -3.42
N THR A 12 -9.13 15.57 -4.19
CA THR A 12 -10.20 16.47 -4.64
C THR A 12 -11.06 15.81 -5.74
N ALA A 13 -12.26 16.37 -5.98
CA ALA A 13 -13.11 15.91 -7.07
C ALA A 13 -12.42 15.98 -8.44
N SER A 14 -11.61 17.01 -8.67
CA SER A 14 -10.87 17.19 -9.94
C SER A 14 -9.78 16.12 -10.10
N GLU A 15 -9.02 15.82 -9.06
CA GLU A 15 -7.99 14.75 -9.09
C GLU A 15 -8.65 13.38 -9.31
N LEU A 16 -9.81 13.13 -8.67
CA LEU A 16 -10.56 11.89 -8.85
C LEU A 16 -11.20 11.77 -10.25
N ALA A 17 -11.64 12.88 -10.82
CA ALA A 17 -12.13 12.94 -12.21
C ALA A 17 -10.99 12.60 -13.19
N PHE A 18 -9.82 13.21 -12.99
CA PHE A 18 -8.63 12.94 -13.80
C PHE A 18 -8.18 11.47 -13.68
N ALA A 19 -8.07 10.94 -12.48
CA ALA A 19 -7.69 9.55 -12.23
C ALA A 19 -8.66 8.54 -12.85
N ALA A 20 -9.96 8.87 -12.88
CA ALA A 20 -11.01 8.03 -13.47
C ALA A 20 -11.23 8.26 -14.97
N ARG A 21 -10.57 9.26 -15.55
CA ARG A 21 -10.76 9.69 -16.95
C ARG A 21 -12.23 10.01 -17.28
N VAL A 22 -12.91 10.72 -16.39
CA VAL A 22 -14.29 11.18 -16.57
C VAL A 22 -14.37 12.69 -16.42
N THR A 23 -15.50 13.28 -16.84
CA THR A 23 -15.73 14.71 -16.67
C THR A 23 -15.89 15.08 -15.18
N PRO A 24 -15.57 16.32 -14.77
CA PRO A 24 -15.81 16.79 -13.42
C PRO A 24 -17.28 16.65 -12.97
N GLN A 25 -18.22 16.84 -13.87
CA GLN A 25 -19.65 16.68 -13.63
C GLN A 25 -19.97 15.22 -13.27
N THR A 26 -19.51 14.27 -14.08
CA THR A 26 -19.70 12.84 -13.85
C THR A 26 -19.06 12.42 -12.52
N ALA A 27 -17.82 12.89 -12.25
CA ALA A 27 -17.16 12.62 -10.99
C ALA A 27 -17.95 13.14 -9.79
N SER A 28 -18.47 14.37 -9.86
CA SER A 28 -19.27 14.96 -8.77
C SER A 28 -20.52 14.13 -8.47
N THR A 29 -21.24 13.68 -9.51
CA THR A 29 -22.42 12.81 -9.34
C THR A 29 -22.06 11.48 -8.66
N HIS A 30 -20.99 10.83 -9.10
CA HIS A 30 -20.54 9.57 -8.48
C HIS A 30 -20.04 9.76 -7.05
N LEU A 31 -19.28 10.84 -6.79
CA LEU A 31 -18.80 11.15 -5.45
C LEU A 31 -19.93 11.43 -4.46
N ALA A 32 -21.02 12.09 -4.91
CA ALA A 32 -22.21 12.28 -4.09
C ALA A 32 -22.84 10.93 -3.71
N LYS A 33 -23.07 10.03 -4.67
CA LYS A 33 -23.63 8.70 -4.44
C LYS A 33 -22.74 7.85 -3.52
N LEU A 34 -21.43 7.88 -3.72
CA LEU A 34 -20.48 7.13 -2.88
C LEU A 34 -20.44 7.68 -1.45
N THR A 35 -20.62 8.99 -1.29
CA THR A 35 -20.71 9.63 0.04
C THR A 35 -22.02 9.25 0.73
N GLU A 36 -23.15 9.30 0.02
CA GLU A 36 -24.47 8.89 0.53
C GLU A 36 -24.48 7.41 0.93
N ALA A 37 -23.83 6.54 0.16
CA ALA A 37 -23.67 5.13 0.47
C ALA A 37 -22.66 4.85 1.62
N GLY A 38 -22.07 5.87 2.24
CA GLY A 38 -21.11 5.70 3.34
C GLY A 38 -19.75 5.12 2.93
N LEU A 39 -19.44 5.07 1.64
CA LEU A 39 -18.16 4.57 1.14
C LEU A 39 -17.06 5.64 1.14
N LEU A 40 -17.43 6.91 1.03
CA LEU A 40 -16.51 8.05 1.07
C LEU A 40 -16.90 9.03 2.17
N LEU A 41 -15.86 9.58 2.80
CA LEU A 41 -15.99 10.69 3.74
C LEU A 41 -15.44 11.96 3.09
N PRO A 42 -16.29 13.03 2.93
CA PRO A 42 -15.83 14.33 2.47
C PRO A 42 -15.13 15.07 3.62
N ILE A 43 -13.99 15.69 3.33
CA ILE A 43 -13.25 16.55 4.24
C ILE A 43 -13.16 17.93 3.62
N ARG A 44 -13.46 18.97 4.39
CA ARG A 44 -13.25 20.36 3.97
C ARG A 44 -11.97 20.90 4.60
N GLU A 45 -11.13 21.50 3.77
CA GLU A 45 -9.95 22.25 4.19
C GLU A 45 -9.93 23.59 3.45
N GLY A 46 -10.31 24.63 4.15
CA GLY A 46 -10.53 25.95 3.56
C GLY A 46 -11.64 25.91 2.50
N ARG A 47 -11.30 26.34 1.29
CA ARG A 47 -12.22 26.33 0.11
C ARG A 47 -12.25 25.00 -0.63
N ARG A 48 -11.38 24.04 -0.30
CA ARG A 48 -11.23 22.77 -1.01
C ARG A 48 -12.02 21.68 -0.30
N ARG A 49 -12.61 20.79 -1.10
CA ARG A 49 -13.27 19.57 -0.64
C ARG A 49 -12.48 18.36 -1.12
N TYR A 50 -12.03 17.56 -0.16
CA TYR A 50 -11.34 16.31 -0.39
C TYR A 50 -12.24 15.14 -0.06
N PHE A 51 -11.94 13.97 -0.62
CA PHE A 51 -12.64 12.72 -0.37
C PHE A 51 -11.62 11.67 0.05
N ARG A 52 -11.97 10.86 1.03
CA ARG A 52 -11.19 9.68 1.43
C ARG A 52 -12.13 8.50 1.68
N PRO A 53 -11.63 7.24 1.71
CA PRO A 53 -12.43 6.10 2.18
C PRO A 53 -13.01 6.39 3.56
N ALA A 54 -14.26 6.01 3.77
CA ALA A 54 -14.96 6.29 5.03
C ALA A 54 -14.37 5.51 6.22
N SER A 55 -13.82 4.33 5.96
CA SER A 55 -13.18 3.48 6.98
C SER A 55 -12.15 2.53 6.36
N PRO A 56 -11.25 1.93 7.17
CA PRO A 56 -10.37 0.85 6.72
C PRO A 56 -11.13 -0.34 6.11
N LYS A 57 -12.32 -0.66 6.60
CA LYS A 57 -13.18 -1.74 6.06
C LYS A 57 -13.60 -1.49 4.62
N VAL A 58 -13.79 -0.24 4.22
CA VAL A 58 -14.08 0.12 2.82
C VAL A 58 -12.88 -0.20 1.94
N VAL A 59 -11.67 0.06 2.41
CA VAL A 59 -10.43 -0.27 1.68
C VAL A 59 -10.30 -1.79 1.55
N GLU A 60 -10.49 -2.55 2.63
CA GLU A 60 -10.46 -4.02 2.64
C GLU A 60 -11.48 -4.62 1.66
N MET A 61 -12.69 -4.09 1.64
CA MET A 61 -13.73 -4.51 0.68
C MET A 61 -13.28 -4.25 -0.77
N LEU A 62 -12.70 -3.10 -1.05
CA LEU A 62 -12.22 -2.75 -2.39
C LEU A 62 -11.05 -3.65 -2.82
N ASP A 63 -10.12 -3.94 -1.91
CA ASP A 63 -9.02 -4.86 -2.16
C ASP A 63 -9.55 -6.28 -2.47
N GLY A 64 -10.57 -6.75 -1.75
CA GLY A 64 -11.24 -8.01 -2.01
C GLY A 64 -11.91 -8.04 -3.40
N ILE A 65 -12.64 -6.99 -3.77
CA ILE A 65 -13.24 -6.87 -5.11
C ILE A 65 -12.16 -6.88 -6.20
N MET A 66 -11.05 -6.18 -6.00
CA MET A 66 -9.96 -6.17 -6.97
C MET A 66 -9.28 -7.53 -7.09
N ALA A 67 -9.13 -8.27 -5.99
CA ALA A 67 -8.61 -9.64 -6.01
C ALA A 67 -9.49 -10.57 -6.87
N VAL A 68 -10.82 -10.53 -6.67
CA VAL A 68 -11.78 -11.32 -7.48
C VAL A 68 -11.76 -10.89 -8.94
N ALA A 69 -11.68 -9.59 -9.23
CA ALA A 69 -11.61 -9.09 -10.60
C ALA A 69 -10.36 -9.57 -11.36
N LEU A 70 -9.27 -9.85 -10.65
CA LEU A 70 -8.04 -10.40 -11.25
C LEU A 70 -8.12 -11.91 -11.50
N GLU A 71 -8.97 -12.64 -10.75
CA GLU A 71 -9.16 -14.09 -10.98
C GLU A 71 -9.66 -14.40 -12.38
N ASN A 72 -10.50 -13.54 -12.91
CA ASN A 72 -11.15 -13.70 -14.21
C ASN A 72 -10.40 -13.02 -15.37
N ARG A 73 -9.18 -12.50 -15.14
CA ARG A 73 -8.40 -11.92 -16.25
C ARG A 73 -7.77 -13.02 -17.10
N PRO A 74 -7.92 -12.95 -18.44
CA PRO A 74 -7.19 -13.83 -19.35
C PRO A 74 -5.68 -13.68 -19.11
N ARG A 75 -4.96 -14.77 -18.95
CA ARG A 75 -3.54 -14.83 -18.58
C ARG A 75 -2.57 -14.15 -19.58
N TYR A 76 -3.05 -13.54 -20.66
CA TYR A 76 -2.23 -13.15 -21.80
C TYR A 76 -2.23 -11.65 -22.17
N ARG A 77 -2.66 -10.76 -21.29
CA ARG A 77 -2.50 -9.33 -21.55
C ARG A 77 -1.30 -8.80 -20.78
N PRO A 78 -0.23 -8.31 -21.47
CA PRO A 78 0.89 -7.71 -20.78
C PRO A 78 0.39 -6.56 -19.91
N LEU A 79 0.81 -6.55 -18.64
CA LEU A 79 0.45 -5.50 -17.71
C LEU A 79 0.92 -4.16 -18.27
N SER A 80 0.09 -3.14 -18.21
CA SER A 80 0.52 -1.77 -18.49
C SER A 80 1.68 -1.38 -17.56
N ARG A 81 2.49 -0.40 -17.95
CA ARG A 81 3.57 0.11 -17.10
C ARG A 81 3.03 0.44 -15.69
N GLN A 82 1.94 1.19 -15.61
CA GLN A 82 1.30 1.56 -14.34
C GLN A 82 0.86 0.33 -13.52
N ALA A 83 0.33 -0.71 -14.16
CA ALA A 83 -0.06 -1.93 -13.47
C ALA A 83 1.15 -2.69 -12.91
N ARG A 84 2.29 -2.68 -13.63
CA ARG A 84 3.55 -3.26 -13.14
C ARG A 84 4.09 -2.49 -11.93
N GLU A 85 4.10 -1.15 -12.00
CA GLU A 85 4.51 -0.28 -10.91
C GLU A 85 3.68 -0.54 -9.65
N LEU A 86 2.34 -0.60 -9.78
CA LEU A 86 1.42 -0.91 -8.67
C LEU A 86 1.60 -2.33 -8.11
N SER A 87 1.93 -3.30 -8.95
CA SER A 87 2.20 -4.68 -8.50
C SER A 87 3.55 -4.80 -7.79
N ALA A 88 4.53 -4.01 -8.19
CA ALA A 88 5.87 -4.05 -7.59
C ALA A 88 5.85 -3.51 -6.15
N ALA A 89 5.39 -2.28 -5.97
CA ALA A 89 5.22 -1.67 -4.65
C ALA A 89 4.18 -0.55 -4.71
N ARG A 90 3.31 -0.48 -3.73
CA ARG A 90 2.29 0.56 -3.59
C ARG A 90 1.94 0.81 -2.12
N ILE A 91 1.17 1.84 -1.88
CA ILE A 91 0.52 2.06 -0.58
C ILE A 91 -0.91 1.51 -0.63
N CYS A 92 -1.24 0.68 0.35
CA CYS A 92 -2.57 0.23 0.68
C CYS A 92 -2.99 0.90 1.98
N TYR A 93 -3.86 1.91 1.88
CA TYR A 93 -4.29 2.76 2.99
C TYR A 93 -3.13 3.51 3.66
N ASP A 94 -2.37 2.87 4.56
CA ASP A 94 -1.26 3.49 5.30
C ASP A 94 -0.03 2.57 5.43
N HIS A 95 -0.05 1.41 4.79
CA HIS A 95 1.03 0.44 4.79
C HIS A 95 1.45 0.05 3.38
N LEU A 96 2.67 -0.48 3.24
CA LEU A 96 3.18 -0.99 1.97
C LEU A 96 2.40 -2.23 1.52
N ALA A 97 2.22 -2.36 0.23
CA ALA A 97 1.61 -3.48 -0.47
C ALA A 97 2.34 -3.77 -1.79
N GLY A 98 1.88 -4.76 -2.53
CA GLY A 98 2.57 -5.27 -3.71
C GLY A 98 3.66 -6.28 -3.34
N ARG A 99 4.39 -6.72 -4.36
CA ARG A 99 5.44 -7.74 -4.19
C ARG A 99 6.42 -7.41 -3.08
N LEU A 100 6.90 -6.16 -3.01
CA LEU A 100 7.81 -5.70 -1.97
C LEU A 100 7.29 -6.03 -0.56
N SER A 101 6.04 -5.71 -0.28
CA SER A 101 5.48 -5.93 1.06
C SER A 101 5.18 -7.39 1.34
N VAL A 102 4.81 -8.16 0.32
CA VAL A 102 4.65 -9.61 0.43
C VAL A 102 5.99 -10.28 0.76
N ASP A 103 7.06 -9.89 0.05
CA ASP A 103 8.39 -10.43 0.30
C ASP A 103 8.93 -10.00 1.68
N LEU A 104 8.67 -8.75 2.09
CA LEU A 104 9.00 -8.26 3.44
C LEU A 104 8.28 -9.09 4.51
N THR A 105 7.00 -9.34 4.32
CA THR A 105 6.21 -10.17 5.25
C THR A 105 6.71 -11.60 5.29
N ALA A 106 7.05 -12.19 4.14
CA ALA A 106 7.63 -13.52 4.07
C ALA A 106 8.98 -13.59 4.80
N SER A 107 9.82 -12.56 4.66
CA SER A 107 11.08 -12.45 5.40
C SER A 107 10.83 -12.39 6.91
N LEU A 108 9.91 -11.56 7.39
CA LEU A 108 9.57 -11.46 8.81
C LEU A 108 9.05 -12.79 9.38
N ILE A 109 8.30 -13.56 8.60
CA ILE A 109 7.82 -14.91 8.98
C ILE A 109 9.00 -15.89 9.03
N THR A 110 9.83 -15.92 7.98
CA THR A 110 10.96 -16.85 7.86
C THR A 110 11.98 -16.68 8.99
N HIS A 111 12.17 -15.43 9.45
CA HIS A 111 13.06 -15.13 10.57
C HIS A 111 12.35 -15.23 11.94
N GLU A 112 11.12 -15.73 11.97
CA GLU A 112 10.31 -15.87 13.18
C GLU A 112 10.10 -14.53 13.93
N TYR A 113 10.15 -13.40 13.23
CA TYR A 113 9.86 -12.08 13.81
C TYR A 113 8.37 -11.83 14.00
N ILE A 114 7.56 -12.49 13.17
CA ILE A 114 6.10 -12.53 13.33
C ILE A 114 5.62 -13.97 13.31
N ALA A 115 4.68 -14.29 14.19
CA ALA A 115 3.93 -15.53 14.21
C ALA A 115 2.55 -15.27 13.60
N VAL A 116 2.13 -16.13 12.67
CA VAL A 116 0.83 -16.03 12.00
C VAL A 116 -0.12 -17.01 12.64
N GLY A 117 -1.17 -16.49 13.29
CA GLY A 117 -2.30 -17.27 13.78
C GLY A 117 -3.49 -17.21 12.81
N ASP A 118 -4.59 -17.87 13.17
CA ASP A 118 -5.79 -18.00 12.33
C ASP A 118 -6.45 -16.64 12.01
N GLU A 119 -6.43 -15.69 12.94
CA GLU A 119 -7.10 -14.38 12.77
C GLU A 119 -6.18 -13.17 12.91
N ALA A 120 -4.96 -13.34 13.42
CA ALA A 120 -4.03 -12.24 13.70
C ALA A 120 -2.58 -12.67 13.48
N ALA A 121 -1.73 -11.67 13.27
CA ALA A 121 -0.28 -11.84 13.34
C ALA A 121 0.23 -11.22 14.65
N GLU A 122 1.14 -11.92 15.32
CA GLU A 122 1.74 -11.49 16.56
C GLU A 122 3.23 -11.21 16.35
N ILE A 123 3.74 -10.17 17.00
CA ILE A 123 5.18 -9.89 17.02
C ILE A 123 5.82 -10.74 18.10
N THR A 124 6.80 -11.56 17.73
CA THR A 124 7.55 -12.38 18.66
C THR A 124 8.53 -11.54 19.50
N GLN A 125 9.15 -12.14 20.50
CA GLN A 125 10.22 -11.47 21.25
C GLN A 125 11.42 -11.13 20.34
N ALA A 126 11.77 -12.01 19.39
CA ALA A 126 12.81 -11.75 18.39
C ALA A 126 12.39 -10.60 17.46
N GLY A 127 11.13 -10.60 17.02
CA GLY A 127 10.58 -9.51 16.21
C GLY A 127 10.55 -8.17 16.94
N THR A 128 10.26 -8.18 18.25
CA THR A 128 10.28 -6.96 19.06
C THR A 128 11.70 -6.37 19.09
N ARG A 129 12.72 -7.18 19.33
CA ARG A 129 14.13 -6.73 19.30
C ARG A 129 14.50 -6.18 17.94
N PHE A 130 14.25 -6.97 16.88
CA PHE A 130 14.57 -6.59 15.51
C PHE A 130 13.91 -5.27 15.09
N LEU A 131 12.60 -5.12 15.30
CA LEU A 131 11.88 -3.90 14.92
C LEU A 131 12.33 -2.68 15.73
N THR A 132 12.70 -2.87 17.00
CA THR A 132 13.26 -1.79 17.83
C THR A 132 14.63 -1.36 17.31
N GLU A 133 15.52 -2.30 17.00
CA GLU A 133 16.82 -2.04 16.38
C GLU A 133 16.68 -1.39 15.00
N PHE A 134 15.67 -1.79 14.24
CA PHE A 134 15.32 -1.15 12.97
C PHE A 134 14.79 0.28 13.14
N GLY A 135 14.53 0.73 14.37
CA GLY A 135 14.11 2.09 14.71
C GLY A 135 12.60 2.29 14.77
N ILE A 136 11.84 1.23 15.11
CA ILE A 136 10.39 1.29 15.32
C ILE A 136 10.09 1.22 16.82
N ASP A 137 9.49 2.26 17.38
CA ASP A 137 9.00 2.26 18.74
C ASP A 137 7.65 1.52 18.84
N LEU A 138 7.72 0.24 19.18
CA LEU A 138 6.52 -0.60 19.31
C LEU A 138 5.64 -0.19 20.49
N SER A 139 6.22 0.40 21.55
CA SER A 139 5.46 0.85 22.72
C SER A 139 4.51 2.00 22.39
N ALA A 140 4.95 2.91 21.53
CA ALA A 140 4.13 4.01 21.02
C ALA A 140 2.99 3.55 20.09
N LEU A 141 3.07 2.34 19.53
CA LEU A 141 2.06 1.78 18.64
C LEU A 141 0.90 1.13 19.38
N SER A 142 1.13 0.55 20.56
CA SER A 142 0.14 -0.21 21.32
C SER A 142 -1.01 0.62 21.87
N SER A 143 -0.84 1.94 21.98
CA SER A 143 -1.85 2.87 22.52
C SER A 143 -2.95 3.28 21.53
N LYS A 144 -2.86 2.85 20.26
CA LYS A 144 -3.80 3.29 19.21
C LYS A 144 -5.01 2.35 19.13
N ARG A 145 -6.21 2.92 18.88
CA ARG A 145 -7.49 2.18 18.66
C ARG A 145 -7.52 1.37 17.34
N ARG A 146 -6.44 0.71 16.97
CA ARG A 146 -6.34 -0.09 15.73
C ARG A 146 -5.65 -1.41 16.02
N HIS A 147 -5.84 -2.38 15.15
CA HIS A 147 -5.10 -3.64 15.26
C HIS A 147 -3.60 -3.37 15.27
N PHE A 148 -2.92 -3.92 16.28
CA PHE A 148 -1.48 -3.72 16.47
C PHE A 148 -0.69 -4.32 15.30
N CYS A 149 -0.91 -5.60 15.01
CA CYS A 149 -0.35 -6.30 13.86
C CYS A 149 -1.46 -7.15 13.23
N ARG A 150 -1.62 -7.08 11.93
CA ARG A 150 -2.53 -7.92 11.16
C ARG A 150 -1.97 -8.17 9.78
N LEU A 151 -2.52 -9.16 9.09
CA LEU A 151 -2.23 -9.41 7.69
C LEU A 151 -3.37 -8.87 6.83
N CYS A 152 -3.00 -8.35 5.66
CA CYS A 152 -3.90 -7.93 4.60
C CYS A 152 -3.55 -8.76 3.36
N ILE A 153 -4.55 -9.21 2.60
CA ILE A 153 -4.30 -9.96 1.36
C ILE A 153 -3.99 -8.98 0.23
N ASP A 154 -2.83 -9.15 -0.38
CA ASP A 154 -2.44 -8.36 -1.53
C ASP A 154 -3.25 -8.79 -2.77
N TRP A 155 -3.95 -7.84 -3.40
CA TRP A 155 -4.81 -8.13 -4.54
C TRP A 155 -4.03 -8.47 -5.84
N THR A 156 -2.73 -8.09 -5.94
CA THR A 156 -1.90 -8.45 -7.09
C THR A 156 -1.18 -9.78 -6.91
N GLU A 157 -0.63 -10.00 -5.70
CA GLU A 157 0.20 -11.16 -5.38
C GLU A 157 -0.62 -12.33 -4.78
N ARG A 158 -1.84 -12.04 -4.29
CA ARG A 158 -2.74 -12.99 -3.59
C ARG A 158 -2.07 -13.68 -2.40
N ARG A 159 -1.19 -12.98 -1.77
CA ARG A 159 -0.41 -13.41 -0.62
C ARG A 159 -0.56 -12.38 0.50
N PRO A 160 -0.43 -12.79 1.76
CA PRO A 160 -0.53 -11.87 2.87
C PRO A 160 0.65 -10.88 2.90
N HIS A 161 0.36 -9.64 3.30
CA HIS A 161 1.35 -8.63 3.65
C HIS A 161 0.98 -7.97 4.97
N ILE A 162 2.01 -7.48 5.67
CA ILE A 162 1.88 -6.91 7.00
C ILE A 162 1.14 -5.57 6.98
N ALA A 163 0.17 -5.42 7.87
CA ALA A 163 -0.69 -4.27 8.03
C ALA A 163 -0.85 -3.92 9.53
N GLY A 164 -1.82 -3.07 9.87
CA GLY A 164 -2.01 -2.61 11.23
C GLY A 164 -1.03 -1.52 11.62
N ALA A 165 -0.86 -1.30 12.92
CA ALA A 165 0.04 -0.27 13.43
C ALA A 165 1.51 -0.55 13.06
N VAL A 166 1.91 -1.84 13.11
CA VAL A 166 3.26 -2.28 12.74
C VAL A 166 3.52 -2.10 11.25
N GLY A 167 2.57 -2.49 10.37
CA GLY A 167 2.72 -2.29 8.92
C GLY A 167 2.85 -0.82 8.54
N ALA A 168 2.08 0.06 9.19
CA ALA A 168 2.20 1.50 8.98
C ALA A 168 3.53 2.07 9.49
N ALA A 169 4.03 1.58 10.64
CA ALA A 169 5.31 2.02 11.19
C ALA A 169 6.49 1.57 10.31
N LEU A 170 6.47 0.33 9.81
CA LEU A 170 7.44 -0.17 8.82
C LEU A 170 7.44 0.70 7.56
N THR A 171 6.25 1.01 7.04
CA THR A 171 6.09 1.88 5.88
C THR A 171 6.70 3.25 6.12
N LYS A 172 6.34 3.88 7.25
CA LYS A 172 6.90 5.17 7.64
C LYS A 172 8.42 5.11 7.74
N ARG A 173 8.97 4.08 8.38
CA ARG A 173 10.41 3.90 8.53
C ARG A 173 11.12 3.76 7.19
N CYS A 174 10.56 3.02 6.24
CA CYS A 174 11.11 2.93 4.88
C CYS A 174 11.14 4.28 4.16
N PHE A 175 10.14 5.13 4.34
CA PHE A 175 10.16 6.51 3.83
C PHE A 175 11.18 7.38 4.54
N ASP A 176 11.25 7.31 5.88
CA ASP A 176 12.21 8.10 6.69
C ASP A 176 13.68 7.77 6.34
N LEU A 177 13.96 6.52 6.00
CA LEU A 177 15.27 6.05 5.54
C LEU A 177 15.56 6.40 4.05
N GLY A 178 14.60 6.97 3.33
CA GLY A 178 14.72 7.20 1.90
C GLY A 178 14.82 5.91 1.07
N TRP A 179 14.36 4.78 1.59
CA TRP A 179 14.35 3.50 0.86
C TRP A 179 13.23 3.44 -0.16
N THR A 180 12.17 4.19 0.10
CA THR A 180 10.99 4.26 -0.77
C THR A 180 10.57 5.70 -0.98
N GLU A 181 10.06 5.99 -2.18
CA GLU A 181 9.53 7.30 -2.55
C GLU A 181 8.14 7.16 -3.18
N ARG A 182 7.26 8.11 -2.88
CA ARG A 182 5.92 8.15 -3.49
C ARG A 182 6.01 8.61 -4.94
N MET A 183 5.34 7.91 -5.82
CA MET A 183 5.19 8.37 -7.19
C MET A 183 4.09 9.45 -7.29
N LYS A 184 4.32 10.47 -8.13
CA LYS A 184 3.34 11.53 -8.36
C LYS A 184 2.07 10.95 -9.01
N HIS A 185 0.91 11.35 -8.51
CA HIS A 185 -0.42 10.98 -9.05
C HIS A 185 -0.69 9.47 -9.08
N SER A 186 -0.03 8.69 -8.24
CA SER A 186 -0.19 7.24 -8.14
C SER A 186 -0.06 6.79 -6.69
N SER A 187 -0.68 5.67 -6.34
CA SER A 187 -0.39 4.95 -5.10
C SER A 187 0.89 4.10 -5.19
N ALA A 188 1.48 3.98 -6.40
CA ALA A 188 2.73 3.27 -6.57
C ALA A 188 3.87 3.94 -5.78
N VAL A 189 4.78 3.10 -5.33
CA VAL A 189 5.96 3.46 -4.57
C VAL A 189 7.19 3.01 -5.36
N MET A 190 8.13 3.91 -5.52
CA MET A 190 9.43 3.59 -6.11
C MET A 190 10.39 3.15 -5.01
N VAL A 191 11.13 2.09 -5.26
CA VAL A 191 12.24 1.68 -4.39
C VAL A 191 13.51 2.35 -4.91
N THR A 192 14.18 3.10 -4.04
CA THR A 192 15.41 3.81 -4.38
C THR A 192 16.61 2.87 -4.45
N ALA A 193 17.76 3.35 -4.94
CA ALA A 193 19.00 2.57 -4.91
C ALA A 193 19.42 2.21 -3.47
N SER A 194 19.32 3.17 -2.53
CA SER A 194 19.55 2.91 -1.11
C SER A 194 18.53 1.93 -0.54
N GLY A 195 17.28 1.98 -1.00
CA GLY A 195 16.24 1.03 -0.62
C GLY A 195 16.54 -0.39 -1.09
N LYS A 196 16.97 -0.58 -2.34
CA LYS A 196 17.36 -1.90 -2.84
C LYS A 196 18.46 -2.54 -2.00
N HIS A 197 19.47 -1.74 -1.62
CA HIS A 197 20.52 -2.18 -0.71
C HIS A 197 19.96 -2.48 0.69
N GLY A 198 19.21 -1.53 1.28
CA GLY A 198 18.66 -1.67 2.63
C GLY A 198 17.72 -2.87 2.78
N PHE A 199 16.82 -3.11 1.82
CA PHE A 199 15.94 -4.28 1.85
C PHE A 199 16.71 -5.59 1.73
N ARG A 200 17.80 -5.62 0.95
CA ARG A 200 18.64 -6.80 0.82
C ARG A 200 19.38 -7.10 2.11
N GLU A 201 20.06 -6.12 2.69
CA GLU A 201 20.87 -6.30 3.90
C GLU A 201 20.03 -6.57 5.16
N THR A 202 18.88 -5.89 5.27
CA THR A 202 18.05 -5.97 6.50
C THR A 202 17.05 -7.13 6.46
N PHE A 203 16.46 -7.40 5.30
CA PHE A 203 15.36 -8.37 5.16
C PHE A 203 15.70 -9.53 4.19
N GLY A 204 16.88 -9.55 3.58
CA GLY A 204 17.25 -10.58 2.61
C GLY A 204 16.44 -10.50 1.30
N ILE A 205 15.84 -9.35 0.99
CA ILE A 205 14.96 -9.21 -0.19
C ILE A 205 15.78 -8.76 -1.39
N GLY A 206 15.98 -9.67 -2.33
CA GLY A 206 16.55 -9.36 -3.64
C GLY A 206 15.53 -8.69 -4.56
N MET A 207 15.86 -7.54 -5.10
CA MET A 207 15.04 -6.89 -6.13
C MET A 207 15.69 -7.05 -7.51
N PRO A 208 14.90 -7.36 -8.55
CA PRO A 208 15.44 -7.37 -9.90
C PRO A 208 16.01 -5.99 -10.25
N GLU A 209 17.20 -5.99 -10.85
CA GLU A 209 17.72 -4.77 -11.48
C GLU A 209 16.76 -4.39 -12.61
N GLU A 210 16.37 -3.14 -12.67
CA GLU A 210 15.63 -2.67 -13.86
C GLU A 210 16.53 -2.88 -15.08
N PRO A 211 16.00 -3.46 -16.18
CA PRO A 211 16.74 -3.48 -17.43
C PRO A 211 17.10 -2.03 -17.75
N GLY A 212 18.39 -1.74 -17.79
CA GLY A 212 18.93 -0.42 -17.99
C GLY A 212 18.19 0.28 -19.13
N ASN A 213 17.80 1.51 -18.89
CA ASN A 213 17.21 2.39 -19.91
C ASN A 213 18.26 2.54 -21.01
N GLY A 214 18.17 1.61 -21.99
CA GLY A 214 19.09 1.61 -23.13
C GLY A 214 19.13 3.03 -23.68
N THR A 215 20.29 3.66 -23.54
CA THR A 215 20.68 4.86 -24.26
C THR A 215 20.12 4.77 -25.67
N ARG A 216 19.11 5.59 -25.96
CA ARG A 216 18.76 5.88 -27.35
C ARG A 216 20.00 6.56 -27.92
N GLY A 217 20.79 5.74 -28.61
CA GLY A 217 21.85 6.22 -29.48
C GLY A 217 21.28 7.16 -30.52
N GLN A 218 22.05 8.13 -30.79
CA GLN A 218 21.90 9.25 -31.73
C GLN A 218 21.36 8.84 -33.12
#